data_92ac374dd6ca3b95b0d702195f8f9d4a
#
_entry.id   92ac374dd6ca3b95b0d702195f8f9d4a
#
_cell.length_a   1.000
_cell.length_b   1.000
_cell.length_c   1.000
_cell.angle_alpha   90.00
_cell.angle_beta   90.00
_cell.angle_gamma   90.00
#
_symmetry.space_group_name_H-M   'P 1'
#
loop_
_entity.id
_entity.type
_entity.pdbx_description
1 polymer ?
#
loop_
_entity_poly.entity_id
_entity_poly.type
_entity_poly.pdbx_seq_one_letter_code
_entity_poly.pdbx_strand_id
1 'polypeptide(L)'
;MYLPDNFPINDKPLRPVINQFQHWDIGHVNTHLPTIYLRIVLGDLYMKNKLIIENKDLVGKWNKIEYQIKWSIRNDGFLKIYHNNQLKYSRENFVTLKGDYLYFKYGIYNWRGAGISYPYKYEFPDQTIYFAGVSASKKREDLKVNKIK
;
A
#
# COMPACT_ATOMS: atom_id res chain seq x y z
N MET A 1 5.18 -7.18 -6.78
CA MET A 1 6.08 -7.25 -5.60
C MET A 1 6.25 -8.69 -5.16
N TYR A 2 7.37 -9.00 -4.50
CA TYR A 2 7.66 -10.33 -3.96
C TYR A 2 8.09 -10.19 -2.49
N LEU A 3 7.45 -10.94 -1.60
CA LEU A 3 7.86 -11.11 -0.21
C LEU A 3 8.55 -12.47 -0.09
N PRO A 4 9.81 -12.52 0.38
CA PRO A 4 10.51 -13.79 0.63
C PRO A 4 9.80 -14.66 1.67
N ASP A 5 10.02 -15.97 1.62
CA ASP A 5 9.44 -16.93 2.58
C ASP A 5 9.86 -16.64 4.03
N ASN A 6 11.03 -16.06 4.22
CA ASN A 6 11.54 -15.64 5.51
C ASN A 6 11.19 -14.19 5.89
N PHE A 7 10.22 -13.56 5.19
CA PHE A 7 9.78 -12.23 5.60
C PHE A 7 9.25 -12.30 7.04
N PRO A 8 9.76 -11.45 7.94
CA PRO A 8 9.43 -11.57 9.35
C PRO A 8 7.95 -11.28 9.61
N ILE A 9 7.25 -12.30 10.05
CA ILE A 9 5.87 -12.23 10.53
C ILE A 9 5.95 -12.19 12.05
N ASN A 10 5.79 -11.00 12.62
CA ASN A 10 5.88 -10.83 14.07
C ASN A 10 4.49 -10.67 14.69
N ASP A 11 4.30 -11.33 15.81
CA ASP A 11 3.17 -11.15 16.76
C ASP A 11 3.18 -9.74 17.39
N LYS A 12 4.30 -9.04 17.31
CA LYS A 12 4.42 -7.64 17.75
C LYS A 12 3.94 -6.70 16.65
N PRO A 13 3.48 -5.49 16.99
CA PRO A 13 2.72 -4.62 16.07
C PRO A 13 3.58 -3.94 15.01
N LEU A 14 4.51 -4.69 14.39
CA LEU A 14 5.15 -4.26 13.18
C LEU A 14 4.12 -4.32 12.06
N ARG A 15 3.74 -3.17 11.59
CA ARG A 15 2.76 -3.01 10.50
C ARG A 15 3.41 -2.24 9.36
N PRO A 16 4.43 -2.82 8.68
CA PRO A 16 5.11 -2.10 7.63
C PRO A 16 4.14 -1.71 6.52
N VAL A 17 4.14 -0.43 6.19
CA VAL A 17 3.47 0.08 5.00
C VAL A 17 4.39 -0.18 3.82
N ILE A 18 3.88 -0.86 2.80
CA ILE A 18 4.65 -1.28 1.63
C ILE A 18 4.45 -0.38 0.42
N ASN A 19 3.34 0.32 0.40
CA ASN A 19 3.11 1.41 -0.55
C ASN A 19 2.05 2.36 -0.02
N GLN A 20 2.08 3.59 -0.51
CA GLN A 20 1.09 4.60 -0.14
C GLN A 20 0.97 5.69 -1.22
N PHE A 21 -0.25 6.20 -1.37
CA PHE A 21 -0.52 7.45 -2.05
C PHE A 21 -0.61 8.55 -0.98
N GLN A 22 0.37 9.42 -1.00
CA GLN A 22 0.48 10.51 -0.03
C GLN A 22 0.08 11.82 -0.67
N HIS A 23 -0.75 12.57 0.04
CA HIS A 23 -1.15 13.91 -0.33
C HIS A 23 -0.25 14.92 0.36
N TRP A 24 0.01 16.00 -0.32
CA TRP A 24 0.73 17.15 0.20
C TRP A 24 -0.06 18.41 -0.09
N ASP A 25 -0.20 19.26 0.90
CA ASP A 25 -0.88 20.53 0.81
C ASP A 25 0.15 21.66 1.00
N ILE A 26 0.24 22.60 0.03
CA ILE A 26 1.12 23.76 0.17
C ILE A 26 0.49 24.70 1.16
N GLY A 27 1.12 24.84 2.34
CA GLY A 27 0.70 25.80 3.36
C GLY A 27 -0.01 25.20 4.58
N HIS A 28 -0.32 23.91 4.59
CA HIS A 28 -0.85 23.23 5.77
C HIS A 28 0.10 22.15 6.30
N VAL A 29 0.74 22.42 7.42
CA VAL A 29 1.81 21.60 8.03
C VAL A 29 1.33 20.22 8.50
N ASN A 30 0.02 19.94 8.51
CA ASN A 30 -0.55 18.77 9.21
C ASN A 30 -1.37 17.80 8.36
N THR A 31 -1.37 17.88 7.03
CA THR A 31 -2.22 17.02 6.18
C THR A 31 -1.50 15.83 5.55
N HIS A 32 -0.43 15.35 6.15
CA HIS A 32 0.42 14.27 5.60
C HIS A 32 -0.16 12.85 5.72
N LEU A 33 -1.46 12.68 5.91
CA LEU A 33 -2.03 11.35 6.08
C LEU A 33 -2.25 10.68 4.71
N PRO A 34 -1.64 9.52 4.47
CA PRO A 34 -1.93 8.75 3.26
C PRO A 34 -3.39 8.31 3.29
N THR A 35 -4.13 8.62 2.23
CA THR A 35 -5.54 8.18 2.10
C THR A 35 -5.65 6.73 1.66
N ILE A 36 -4.69 6.28 0.88
CA ILE A 36 -4.61 4.93 0.32
C ILE A 36 -3.22 4.38 0.60
N TYR A 37 -3.15 3.28 1.34
CA TYR A 37 -1.92 2.58 1.64
C TYR A 37 -2.17 1.10 1.88
N LEU A 38 -1.20 0.27 1.55
CA LEU A 38 -1.18 -1.13 1.92
C LEU A 38 -0.13 -1.38 3.00
N ARG A 39 -0.50 -2.19 3.98
CA ARG A 39 0.37 -2.59 5.09
C ARG A 39 0.28 -4.09 5.34
N ILE A 40 1.38 -4.64 5.85
CA ILE A 40 1.42 -6.03 6.30
C ILE A 40 1.06 -6.07 7.80
N VAL A 41 0.17 -6.96 8.16
CA VAL A 41 -0.25 -7.20 9.56
C VAL A 41 -0.30 -8.70 9.76
N LEU A 42 0.54 -9.25 10.63
CA LEU A 42 0.64 -10.70 10.90
C LEU A 42 0.82 -11.54 9.62
N GLY A 43 1.55 -10.98 8.64
CA GLY A 43 1.81 -11.63 7.36
C GLY A 43 0.78 -11.37 6.26
N ASP A 44 -0.42 -10.95 6.60
CA ASP A 44 -1.46 -10.62 5.64
C ASP A 44 -1.34 -9.18 5.13
N LEU A 45 -1.81 -8.91 3.92
CA LEU A 45 -1.83 -7.59 3.32
C LEU A 45 -3.19 -6.92 3.51
N TYR A 46 -3.18 -5.74 4.11
CA TYR A 46 -4.38 -4.94 4.39
C TYR A 46 -4.36 -3.58 3.71
N MET A 47 -5.54 -3.13 3.26
CA MET A 47 -5.84 -1.73 2.99
C MET A 47 -6.67 -1.17 4.17
N LYS A 48 -6.05 -0.34 5.01
CA LYS A 48 -6.63 0.07 6.31
C LYS A 48 -6.98 -1.17 7.15
N ASN A 49 -8.27 -1.46 7.33
CA ASN A 49 -8.78 -2.59 8.09
C ASN A 49 -9.41 -3.68 7.19
N LYS A 50 -9.23 -3.60 5.88
CA LYS A 50 -9.74 -4.58 4.92
C LYS A 50 -8.62 -5.48 4.46
N LEU A 51 -8.79 -6.79 4.67
CA LEU A 51 -7.91 -7.83 4.14
C LEU A 51 -7.95 -7.79 2.60
N ILE A 52 -6.78 -7.76 1.98
CA ILE A 52 -6.60 -7.77 0.53
C ILE A 52 -6.02 -9.10 0.07
N ILE A 53 -4.97 -9.58 0.75
CA ILE A 53 -4.29 -10.85 0.42
C ILE A 53 -3.91 -11.54 1.73
N GLU A 54 -4.26 -12.82 1.85
CA GLU A 54 -3.81 -13.67 2.95
C GLU A 54 -2.32 -14.02 2.80
N ASN A 55 -1.64 -14.26 3.89
CA ASN A 55 -0.21 -14.60 3.92
C ASN A 55 0.15 -15.76 2.97
N LYS A 56 -0.65 -16.84 2.97
CA LYS A 56 -0.43 -18.01 2.10
C LYS A 56 -0.40 -17.68 0.60
N ASP A 57 -1.06 -16.58 0.19
CA ASP A 57 -1.11 -16.10 -1.18
C ASP A 57 -0.13 -14.96 -1.46
N LEU A 58 0.49 -14.40 -0.41
CA LEU A 58 1.37 -13.23 -0.49
C LEU A 58 2.85 -13.62 -0.52
N VAL A 59 3.27 -14.53 0.35
CA VAL A 59 4.66 -14.88 0.60
C VAL A 59 5.17 -15.92 -0.42
N GLY A 60 6.47 -15.88 -0.77
CA GLY A 60 7.14 -16.85 -1.63
C GLY A 60 6.79 -16.75 -3.12
N LYS A 61 6.06 -15.73 -3.54
CA LYS A 61 5.66 -15.59 -4.95
C LYS A 61 5.53 -14.12 -5.38
N TRP A 62 5.62 -13.91 -6.68
CA TRP A 62 5.36 -12.59 -7.26
C TRP A 62 3.86 -12.25 -7.23
N ASN A 63 3.56 -11.10 -6.69
CA ASN A 63 2.21 -10.57 -6.59
C ASN A 63 2.06 -9.32 -7.46
N LYS A 64 1.14 -9.35 -8.42
CA LYS A 64 0.71 -8.18 -9.16
C LYS A 64 -0.34 -7.45 -8.34
N ILE A 65 -0.02 -6.26 -7.86
CA ILE A 65 -0.96 -5.34 -7.23
C ILE A 65 -1.27 -4.23 -8.22
N GLU A 66 -2.53 -4.00 -8.47
CA GLU A 66 -2.99 -2.97 -9.39
C GLU A 66 -4.03 -2.09 -8.71
N TYR A 67 -3.89 -0.79 -8.89
CA TYR A 67 -4.83 0.21 -8.43
C TYR A 67 -5.53 0.84 -9.63
N GLN A 68 -6.84 0.93 -9.56
CA GLN A 68 -7.63 1.78 -10.44
C GLN A 68 -8.28 2.85 -9.59
N ILE A 69 -7.94 4.12 -9.85
CA ILE A 69 -8.35 5.24 -9.00
C ILE A 69 -8.85 6.38 -9.87
N LYS A 70 -10.03 6.91 -9.51
CA LYS A 70 -10.47 8.23 -9.95
C LYS A 70 -10.15 9.20 -8.81
N TRP A 71 -9.17 10.06 -9.04
CA TRP A 71 -8.83 11.13 -8.11
C TRP A 71 -9.89 12.23 -8.16
N SER A 72 -10.45 12.58 -7.01
CA SER A 72 -11.47 13.63 -6.91
C SER A 72 -11.44 14.27 -5.53
N ILE A 73 -11.57 15.60 -5.52
CA ILE A 73 -11.84 16.39 -4.31
C ILE A 73 -13.33 16.35 -3.89
N ARG A 74 -14.18 15.74 -4.72
CA ARG A 74 -15.62 15.56 -4.50
C ARG A 74 -15.91 14.11 -4.12
N ASN A 75 -17.16 13.83 -3.72
CA ASN A 75 -17.62 12.48 -3.39
C ASN A 75 -17.95 11.62 -4.63
N ASP A 76 -17.25 11.80 -5.74
CA ASP A 76 -17.39 11.03 -6.97
C ASP A 76 -16.13 10.24 -7.35
N GLY A 77 -15.15 10.20 -6.46
CA GLY A 77 -13.96 9.39 -6.61
C GLY A 77 -14.23 7.91 -6.37
N PHE A 78 -13.34 7.06 -6.87
CA PHE A 78 -13.36 5.62 -6.58
C PHE A 78 -11.97 5.05 -6.43
N LEU A 79 -11.90 3.90 -5.76
CA LEU A 79 -10.70 3.06 -5.61
C LEU A 79 -11.08 1.60 -5.84
N LYS A 80 -10.37 0.94 -6.76
CA LYS A 80 -10.39 -0.52 -6.94
C LYS A 80 -8.99 -1.05 -6.78
N ILE A 81 -8.85 -2.15 -6.05
CA ILE A 81 -7.56 -2.85 -5.85
C ILE A 81 -7.70 -4.27 -6.38
N TYR A 82 -6.79 -4.65 -7.25
CA TYR A 82 -6.73 -5.98 -7.83
C TYR A 82 -5.45 -6.69 -7.36
N HIS A 83 -5.56 -7.97 -7.09
CA HIS A 83 -4.46 -8.89 -6.89
C HIS A 83 -4.50 -9.95 -7.98
N ASN A 84 -3.42 -10.09 -8.74
CA ASN A 84 -3.30 -11.04 -9.84
C ASN A 84 -4.53 -11.03 -10.77
N ASN A 85 -4.99 -9.83 -11.14
CA ASN A 85 -6.17 -9.52 -11.95
C ASN A 85 -7.55 -9.77 -11.27
N GLN A 86 -7.60 -10.28 -10.05
CA GLN A 86 -8.83 -10.46 -9.29
C GLN A 86 -9.13 -9.20 -8.46
N LEU A 87 -10.36 -8.69 -8.54
CA LEU A 87 -10.81 -7.57 -7.71
C LEU A 87 -10.89 -8.00 -6.25
N LYS A 88 -10.14 -7.33 -5.37
CA LYS A 88 -10.10 -7.59 -3.92
C LYS A 88 -10.75 -6.50 -3.08
N TYR A 89 -10.81 -5.29 -3.62
CA TYR A 89 -11.40 -4.14 -2.93
C TYR A 89 -12.01 -3.19 -3.94
N SER A 90 -13.21 -2.68 -3.61
CA SER A 90 -13.84 -1.59 -4.34
C SER A 90 -14.52 -0.65 -3.37
N ARG A 91 -14.34 0.64 -3.58
CA ARG A 91 -15.07 1.70 -2.92
C ARG A 91 -15.32 2.82 -3.91
N GLU A 92 -16.55 3.31 -3.95
CA GLU A 92 -16.99 4.38 -4.82
C GLU A 92 -17.60 5.53 -4.00
N ASN A 93 -17.82 6.66 -4.64
CA ASN A 93 -18.49 7.82 -4.08
C ASN A 93 -17.83 8.36 -2.80
N PHE A 94 -16.53 8.66 -2.89
CA PHE A 94 -15.79 9.29 -1.80
C PHE A 94 -14.68 10.22 -2.30
N VAL A 95 -14.25 11.13 -1.44
CA VAL A 95 -13.10 12.00 -1.69
C VAL A 95 -11.83 11.17 -1.71
N THR A 96 -11.17 11.08 -2.87
CA THR A 96 -9.92 10.34 -3.06
C THR A 96 -8.70 11.25 -3.06
N LEU A 97 -8.84 12.54 -3.39
CA LEU A 97 -7.79 13.54 -3.42
C LEU A 97 -8.01 14.56 -2.29
N LYS A 98 -6.99 14.73 -1.44
CA LYS A 98 -7.02 15.62 -0.28
C LYS A 98 -5.78 16.50 -0.22
N GLY A 99 -5.58 17.35 -1.18
CA GLY A 99 -4.42 18.22 -1.23
C GLY A 99 -4.04 18.57 -2.65
N ASP A 100 -3.06 19.45 -2.79
CA ASP A 100 -2.64 19.98 -4.09
C ASP A 100 -1.78 19.01 -4.87
N TYR A 101 -1.00 18.19 -4.16
CA TYR A 101 -0.09 17.23 -4.74
C TYR A 101 -0.39 15.82 -4.25
N LEU A 102 -0.15 14.89 -5.15
CA LEU A 102 -0.24 13.46 -4.90
C LEU A 102 1.03 12.79 -5.42
N TYR A 103 1.63 11.93 -4.60
CA TYR A 103 2.72 11.09 -5.05
C TYR A 103 2.59 9.67 -4.50
N PHE A 104 3.07 8.73 -5.31
CA PHE A 104 3.11 7.31 -4.96
C PHE A 104 4.47 6.96 -4.37
N LYS A 105 4.45 6.32 -3.21
CA LYS A 105 5.63 5.75 -2.57
C LYS A 105 5.49 4.25 -2.49
N TYR A 106 6.59 3.54 -2.66
CA TYR A 106 6.69 2.10 -2.41
C TYR A 106 8.04 1.78 -1.74
N GLY A 107 8.09 0.68 -1.00
CA GLY A 107 9.21 0.30 -0.16
C GLY A 107 8.71 -0.21 1.19
N ILE A 108 9.57 -0.23 2.19
CA ILE A 108 9.22 -0.59 3.55
C ILE A 108 9.21 0.69 4.39
N TYR A 109 8.06 0.99 4.97
CA TYR A 109 7.91 2.09 5.91
C TYR A 109 7.33 1.57 7.22
N ASN A 110 8.18 1.45 8.23
CA ASN A 110 7.79 1.07 9.57
C ASN A 110 7.29 2.30 10.33
N TRP A 111 5.98 2.53 10.25
CA TRP A 111 5.36 3.66 10.91
C TRP A 111 5.28 3.42 12.42
N ARG A 112 5.95 4.26 13.17
CA ARG A 112 5.77 4.37 14.61
C ARG A 112 4.59 5.31 14.84
N GLY A 113 3.43 4.74 15.22
CA GLY A 113 2.23 5.54 15.44
C GLY A 113 2.50 6.73 16.37
N ALA A 114 2.05 7.92 15.98
CA ALA A 114 2.08 9.09 16.85
C ALA A 114 1.28 8.77 18.13
N GLY A 115 1.92 8.87 19.29
CA GLY A 115 1.28 8.63 20.60
C GLY A 115 1.54 7.26 21.22
N ILE A 116 2.19 6.33 20.53
CA ILE A 116 2.71 5.13 21.16
C ILE A 116 4.20 5.36 21.41
N SER A 117 4.54 5.73 22.63
CA SER A 117 5.92 5.69 23.11
C SER A 117 6.34 4.23 23.21
N TYR A 118 6.73 3.64 22.09
CA TYR A 118 7.48 2.38 22.16
C TYR A 118 8.81 2.69 22.87
N PRO A 119 9.17 1.92 23.90
CA PRO A 119 10.50 2.01 24.43
C PRO A 119 11.48 1.81 23.27
N TYR A 120 12.51 2.63 23.19
CA TYR A 120 13.54 2.68 22.14
C TYR A 120 14.34 1.37 21.94
N LYS A 121 13.88 0.26 22.50
CA LYS A 121 14.54 -1.06 22.55
C LYS A 121 14.07 -2.07 21.52
N TYR A 122 13.12 -1.73 20.63
CA TYR A 122 12.72 -2.69 19.60
C TYR A 122 13.63 -2.52 18.38
N GLU A 123 14.57 -3.42 18.23
CA GLU A 123 15.25 -3.68 16.97
C GLU A 123 14.20 -4.22 15.99
N PHE A 124 14.08 -3.57 14.83
CA PHE A 124 13.29 -4.13 13.74
C PHE A 124 14.09 -5.26 13.14
N PRO A 125 13.47 -6.44 12.89
CA PRO A 125 14.15 -7.47 12.13
C PRO A 125 14.43 -6.98 10.71
N ASP A 126 15.46 -7.56 10.09
CA ASP A 126 15.73 -7.31 8.68
C ASP A 126 14.51 -7.67 7.83
N GLN A 127 14.09 -6.73 7.01
CA GLN A 127 12.93 -6.86 6.13
C GLN A 127 13.33 -6.61 4.69
N THR A 128 13.04 -7.54 3.81
CA THR A 128 13.31 -7.40 2.38
C THR A 128 12.04 -7.57 1.59
N ILE A 129 11.76 -6.65 0.66
CA ILE A 129 10.69 -6.74 -0.33
C ILE A 129 11.27 -6.40 -1.69
N TYR A 130 10.94 -7.19 -2.69
CA TYR A 130 11.34 -6.90 -4.06
C TYR A 130 10.18 -6.28 -4.84
N PHE A 131 10.49 -5.26 -5.63
CA PHE A 131 9.55 -4.61 -6.53
C PHE A 131 10.06 -4.72 -7.96
N ALA A 132 9.15 -4.98 -8.90
CA ALA A 132 9.45 -4.98 -10.31
C ALA A 132 8.23 -4.49 -11.11
N GLY A 133 8.48 -3.87 -12.27
CA GLY A 133 7.43 -3.45 -13.19
C GLY A 133 6.49 -2.38 -12.63
N VAL A 134 7.02 -1.42 -11.85
CA VAL A 134 6.20 -0.29 -11.37
C VAL A 134 5.88 0.62 -12.54
N SER A 135 4.59 0.77 -12.85
CA SER A 135 4.11 1.56 -13.99
C SER A 135 2.80 2.27 -13.65
N ALA A 136 2.52 3.35 -14.36
CA ALA A 136 1.26 4.08 -14.27
C ALA A 136 0.75 4.40 -15.68
N SER A 137 -0.57 4.38 -15.86
CA SER A 137 -1.23 4.75 -17.10
C SER A 137 -2.58 5.38 -16.82
N LYS A 138 -3.12 6.15 -17.77
CA LYS A 138 -4.49 6.68 -17.73
C LYS A 138 -5.53 5.59 -18.01
N LYS A 139 -5.15 4.52 -18.72
CA LYS A 139 -6.01 3.40 -19.09
C LYS A 139 -5.40 2.09 -18.63
N ARG A 140 -6.26 1.18 -18.15
CA ARG A 140 -5.82 -0.12 -17.62
C ARG A 140 -5.18 -1.00 -18.68
N GLU A 141 -5.72 -0.97 -19.89
CA GLU A 141 -5.24 -1.75 -21.03
C GLU A 141 -3.81 -1.38 -21.49
N ASP A 142 -3.35 -0.17 -21.17
CA ASP A 142 -2.01 0.29 -21.49
C ASP A 142 -0.94 -0.18 -20.49
N LEU A 143 -1.36 -0.75 -19.36
CA LEU A 143 -0.46 -1.31 -18.36
C LEU A 143 0.14 -2.63 -18.87
N LYS A 144 1.20 -2.53 -19.67
CA LYS A 144 1.99 -3.70 -20.11
C LYS A 144 2.82 -4.20 -18.92
N VAL A 145 2.31 -5.20 -18.23
CA VAL A 145 3.13 -5.95 -17.29
C VAL A 145 3.95 -6.92 -18.12
N ASN A 146 5.23 -6.62 -18.32
CA ASN A 146 6.14 -7.61 -18.85
C ASN A 146 6.06 -8.84 -17.94
N LYS A 147 5.74 -10.00 -18.50
CA LYS A 147 5.79 -11.25 -17.76
C LYS A 147 7.21 -11.38 -17.21
N ILE A 148 7.36 -11.31 -15.91
CA ILE A 148 8.61 -11.67 -15.26
C ILE A 148 8.74 -13.17 -15.50
N LYS A 149 9.70 -13.53 -16.36
CA LYS A 149 10.04 -14.93 -16.64
C LYS A 149 10.77 -15.53 -15.46
#